data_63ac54b77e011064ed06c9a1127c8515
#
_entry.id   63ac54b77e011064ed06c9a1127c8515
#
_cell.length_a   1.000
_cell.length_b   1.000
_cell.length_c   1.000
_cell.angle_alpha   90.00
_cell.angle_beta   90.00
_cell.angle_gamma   90.00
#
_symmetry.space_group_name_H-M   'P 1'
#
loop_
_entity.id
_entity.type
_entity.pdbx_description
1 polymer ?
#
loop_
_entity_poly.entity_id
_entity_poly.type
_entity_poly.pdbx_seq_one_letter_code
_entity_poly.pdbx_strand_id
1 'polypeptide(L)'
;MGFVGAYGDKKGGSGTTEQLNSGRFILHLIAHCLLLHLMKHFLENIATGLIILLSKLPLRLLYILSDFAYFIVRYVAGYRRGVIQRNIAASFPEKTAKERERIVSDFYHFFCDYAVETIRQLSMPASEMRRRMVFEGIDEMQQVMEQRQFAFVYLGHFCNWEWVSSLGLWTPEGWQCAQLYRPLENKMFDRIFLRLRSRFGSENIPKNTILRRIAGYKREDKKIVIGFISDQSPRPANIHDWVDFLHQDTPVFTGTERIAKSVDAAVFFADMQREGRGRYRCRFQKMSDNVHTIPDYELTEAYMRLLEANIRRQPAFWLWSHKRWKHQRHED
;
A
#
# COMPACT_ATOMS: atom_id res chain seq x y z
N MET A 1 -57.50 -23.51 -74.64
CA MET A 1 -57.02 -22.11 -74.83
C MET A 1 -56.36 -21.76 -73.54
N GLY A 2 -55.14 -21.57 -73.37
CA GLY A 2 -54.05 -20.97 -74.05
C GLY A 2 -53.04 -20.67 -72.94
N PHE A 3 -51.87 -21.23 -73.07
CA PHE A 3 -50.55 -20.67 -73.15
C PHE A 3 -49.93 -19.99 -71.92
N VAL A 4 -48.81 -20.54 -71.44
CA VAL A 4 -47.40 -20.02 -71.44
C VAL A 4 -47.11 -19.09 -70.29
N GLY A 5 -46.06 -19.20 -69.58
CA GLY A 5 -44.71 -19.76 -69.61
C GLY A 5 -43.91 -19.13 -68.57
N ALA A 6 -43.07 -19.88 -68.03
CA ALA A 6 -41.62 -19.79 -67.81
C ALA A 6 -41.06 -18.48 -67.22
N TYR A 7 -40.23 -18.60 -66.29
CA TYR A 7 -38.82 -18.43 -66.13
C TYR A 7 -38.46 -18.21 -64.68
N GLY A 8 -37.67 -19.12 -64.19
CA GLY A 8 -37.00 -18.96 -62.95
C GLY A 8 -35.89 -17.92 -63.05
N ASP A 9 -35.55 -17.33 -61.99
CA ASP A 9 -34.20 -16.77 -61.85
C ASP A 9 -33.61 -17.11 -60.50
N LYS A 10 -32.55 -17.87 -60.60
CA LYS A 10 -31.66 -18.22 -59.49
C LYS A 10 -30.92 -16.98 -59.07
N LYS A 11 -31.11 -16.50 -57.85
CA LYS A 11 -30.12 -15.68 -57.16
C LYS A 11 -29.50 -16.51 -56.03
N GLY A 12 -28.60 -17.41 -56.46
CA GLY A 12 -27.62 -17.95 -55.55
C GLY A 12 -26.32 -17.17 -55.70
N GLY A 13 -25.69 -16.73 -54.61
CA GLY A 13 -24.31 -16.41 -54.67
C GLY A 13 -23.80 -15.08 -54.07
N SER A 14 -24.46 -14.43 -53.09
CA SER A 14 -23.79 -13.31 -52.39
C SER A 14 -23.58 -13.51 -50.87
N GLY A 15 -24.24 -14.51 -50.29
CA GLY A 15 -24.12 -14.73 -48.83
C GLY A 15 -22.86 -15.44 -48.35
N THR A 16 -22.19 -16.17 -49.23
CA THR A 16 -21.03 -16.99 -48.86
C THR A 16 -19.71 -16.19 -48.79
N THR A 17 -19.55 -15.19 -49.66
CA THR A 17 -18.35 -14.32 -49.67
C THR A 17 -18.33 -13.30 -48.55
N GLU A 18 -19.47 -12.73 -48.15
CA GLU A 18 -19.57 -11.85 -47.01
C GLU A 18 -19.36 -12.55 -45.64
N GLN A 19 -19.88 -13.77 -45.50
CA GLN A 19 -19.66 -14.58 -44.32
C GLN A 19 -18.18 -15.04 -44.17
N LEU A 20 -17.52 -15.37 -45.29
CA LEU A 20 -16.10 -15.71 -45.34
C LEU A 20 -15.20 -14.49 -44.99
N ASN A 21 -15.56 -13.30 -45.44
CA ASN A 21 -14.82 -12.09 -45.13
C ASN A 21 -15.02 -11.63 -43.68
N SER A 22 -16.21 -11.76 -43.09
CA SER A 22 -16.46 -11.47 -41.68
C SER A 22 -15.75 -12.48 -40.77
N GLY A 23 -15.69 -13.76 -41.11
CA GLY A 23 -14.94 -14.77 -40.37
C GLY A 23 -13.42 -14.52 -40.35
N ARG A 24 -12.84 -14.14 -41.51
CA ARG A 24 -11.43 -13.73 -41.59
C ARG A 24 -11.13 -12.48 -40.79
N PHE A 25 -11.99 -11.50 -40.81
CA PHE A 25 -11.85 -10.26 -40.01
C PHE A 25 -11.86 -10.55 -38.50
N ILE A 26 -12.78 -11.41 -38.03
CA ILE A 26 -12.87 -11.82 -36.62
C ILE A 26 -11.62 -12.61 -36.22
N LEU A 27 -11.12 -13.54 -37.04
CA LEU A 27 -9.90 -14.26 -36.79
C LEU A 27 -8.67 -13.35 -36.71
N HIS A 28 -8.56 -12.36 -37.60
CA HIS A 28 -7.50 -11.36 -37.54
C HIS A 28 -7.56 -10.51 -36.26
N LEU A 29 -8.76 -10.10 -35.83
CA LEU A 29 -8.96 -9.34 -34.59
C LEU A 29 -8.55 -10.17 -33.36
N ILE A 30 -8.99 -11.43 -33.31
CA ILE A 30 -8.63 -12.36 -32.22
C ILE A 30 -7.10 -12.60 -32.18
N ALA A 31 -6.48 -12.86 -33.35
CA ALA A 31 -5.05 -13.05 -33.45
C ALA A 31 -4.26 -11.81 -33.00
N HIS A 32 -4.73 -10.62 -33.39
CA HIS A 32 -4.13 -9.35 -32.97
C HIS A 32 -4.25 -9.12 -31.46
N CYS A 33 -5.45 -9.33 -30.90
CA CYS A 33 -5.68 -9.25 -29.44
C CYS A 33 -4.82 -10.26 -28.68
N LEU A 34 -4.67 -11.49 -29.18
CA LEU A 34 -3.83 -12.52 -28.58
C LEU A 34 -2.36 -12.12 -28.62
N LEU A 35 -1.88 -11.60 -29.77
CA LEU A 35 -0.52 -11.14 -29.92
C LEU A 35 -0.18 -9.99 -28.96
N LEU A 36 -1.07 -8.99 -28.85
CA LEU A 36 -0.92 -7.89 -27.90
C LEU A 36 -0.90 -8.37 -26.45
N HIS A 37 -1.74 -9.36 -26.13
CA HIS A 37 -1.77 -9.98 -24.80
C HIS A 37 -0.45 -10.71 -24.49
N LEU A 38 0.06 -11.50 -25.42
CA LEU A 38 1.34 -12.20 -25.29
C LEU A 38 2.52 -11.23 -25.16
N MET A 39 2.54 -10.17 -26.00
CA MET A 39 3.58 -9.13 -25.92
C MET A 39 3.55 -8.41 -24.55
N LYS A 40 2.37 -8.08 -24.05
CA LYS A 40 2.23 -7.47 -22.72
C LYS A 40 2.79 -8.36 -21.62
N HIS A 41 2.43 -9.66 -21.61
CA HIS A 41 2.97 -10.61 -20.63
C HIS A 41 4.47 -10.81 -20.76
N PHE A 42 5.00 -10.84 -21.96
CA PHE A 42 6.44 -10.92 -22.20
C PHE A 42 7.17 -9.71 -21.61
N LEU A 43 6.69 -8.49 -21.88
CA LEU A 43 7.25 -7.27 -21.33
C LEU A 43 7.14 -7.20 -19.79
N GLU A 44 6.00 -7.63 -19.22
CA GLU A 44 5.82 -7.73 -17.77
C GLU A 44 6.82 -8.71 -17.13
N ASN A 45 7.10 -9.84 -17.78
CA ASN A 45 8.09 -10.81 -17.30
C ASN A 45 9.53 -10.26 -17.36
N ILE A 46 9.88 -9.56 -18.44
CA ILE A 46 11.19 -8.87 -18.54
C ILE A 46 11.31 -7.83 -17.44
N ALA A 47 10.29 -6.95 -17.27
CA ALA A 47 10.30 -5.92 -16.24
C ALA A 47 10.42 -6.53 -14.83
N THR A 48 9.71 -7.61 -14.55
CA THR A 48 9.81 -8.36 -13.28
C THR A 48 11.22 -8.93 -13.10
N GLY A 49 11.80 -9.52 -14.14
CA GLY A 49 13.17 -10.04 -14.13
C GLY A 49 14.20 -8.96 -13.82
N LEU A 50 14.07 -7.78 -14.45
CA LEU A 50 14.92 -6.61 -14.20
C LEU A 50 14.78 -6.10 -12.76
N ILE A 51 13.58 -6.00 -12.23
CA ILE A 51 13.33 -5.59 -10.82
C ILE A 51 14.00 -6.60 -9.86
N ILE A 52 13.85 -7.90 -10.12
CA ILE A 52 14.51 -8.94 -9.30
C ILE A 52 16.03 -8.85 -9.41
N LEU A 53 16.58 -8.58 -10.60
CA LEU A 53 18.01 -8.40 -10.78
C LEU A 53 18.53 -7.17 -10.03
N LEU A 54 17.85 -6.04 -10.16
CA LEU A 54 18.15 -4.82 -9.39
C LEU A 54 18.10 -5.07 -7.89
N SER A 55 17.12 -5.86 -7.41
CA SER A 55 17.00 -6.16 -5.98
C SER A 55 18.22 -6.87 -5.38
N LYS A 56 19.04 -7.53 -6.21
CA LYS A 56 20.27 -8.21 -5.75
C LYS A 56 21.44 -7.25 -5.53
N LEU A 57 21.38 -6.04 -6.07
CA LEU A 57 22.44 -5.06 -5.87
C LEU A 57 22.51 -4.60 -4.41
N PRO A 58 23.70 -4.34 -3.88
CA PRO A 58 23.84 -3.75 -2.56
C PRO A 58 23.20 -2.34 -2.52
N LEU A 59 22.64 -1.96 -1.36
CA LEU A 59 21.96 -0.66 -1.21
C LEU A 59 22.84 0.53 -1.60
N ARG A 60 24.15 0.45 -1.41
CA ARG A 60 25.09 1.54 -1.83
C ARG A 60 24.96 1.86 -3.32
N LEU A 61 24.87 0.84 -4.18
CA LEU A 61 24.67 1.03 -5.62
C LEU A 61 23.24 1.48 -5.95
N LEU A 62 22.26 0.92 -5.27
CA LEU A 62 20.86 1.34 -5.43
C LEU A 62 20.64 2.80 -5.04
N TYR A 63 21.40 3.33 -4.07
CA TYR A 63 21.32 4.74 -3.71
C TYR A 63 21.89 5.69 -4.77
N ILE A 64 22.88 5.26 -5.56
CA ILE A 64 23.34 6.03 -6.73
C ILE A 64 22.19 6.15 -7.75
N LEU A 65 21.47 5.05 -7.98
CA LEU A 65 20.27 5.06 -8.84
C LEU A 65 19.15 5.95 -8.25
N SER A 66 18.97 5.91 -6.93
CA SER A 66 18.01 6.76 -6.21
C SER A 66 18.33 8.25 -6.38
N ASP A 67 19.60 8.64 -6.24
CA ASP A 67 20.03 10.04 -6.39
C ASP A 67 19.80 10.54 -7.83
N PHE A 68 20.04 9.68 -8.82
CA PHE A 68 19.71 9.99 -10.21
C PHE A 68 18.19 10.07 -10.44
N ALA A 69 17.42 9.11 -9.88
CA ALA A 69 15.97 9.11 -9.94
C ALA A 69 15.36 10.35 -9.27
N TYR A 70 15.90 10.82 -8.15
CA TYR A 70 15.50 12.07 -7.52
C TYR A 70 15.54 13.26 -8.49
N PHE A 71 16.64 13.41 -9.23
CA PHE A 71 16.75 14.49 -10.21
C PHE A 71 15.63 14.40 -11.26
N ILE A 72 15.41 13.20 -11.82
CA ILE A 72 14.37 12.99 -12.84
C ILE A 72 12.97 13.23 -12.25
N VAL A 73 12.65 12.62 -11.12
CA VAL A 73 11.29 12.65 -10.53
C VAL A 73 10.92 14.07 -10.09
N ARG A 74 11.88 14.82 -9.52
CA ARG A 74 11.63 16.17 -9.03
C ARG A 74 11.65 17.23 -10.11
N TYR A 75 12.67 17.24 -10.99
CA TYR A 75 12.94 18.36 -11.88
C TYR A 75 12.45 18.12 -13.30
N VAL A 76 12.51 16.88 -13.80
CA VAL A 76 12.08 16.54 -15.17
C VAL A 76 10.61 16.18 -15.20
N ALA A 77 10.20 15.19 -14.41
CA ALA A 77 8.82 14.71 -14.39
C ALA A 77 7.87 15.57 -13.54
N GLY A 78 8.39 16.28 -12.54
CA GLY A 78 7.58 17.10 -11.62
C GLY A 78 6.50 16.29 -10.91
N TYR A 79 6.80 15.02 -10.55
CA TYR A 79 5.82 14.06 -10.05
C TYR A 79 5.01 14.63 -8.88
N ARG A 80 3.72 14.85 -9.10
CA ARG A 80 2.73 15.35 -8.12
C ARG A 80 3.15 16.63 -7.38
N ARG A 81 4.01 17.46 -7.96
CA ARG A 81 4.62 18.65 -7.33
C ARG A 81 3.57 19.55 -6.67
N GLY A 82 2.51 19.89 -7.37
CA GLY A 82 1.45 20.76 -6.82
C GLY A 82 0.70 20.13 -5.65
N VAL A 83 0.54 18.80 -5.61
CA VAL A 83 -0.08 18.10 -4.47
C VAL A 83 0.83 18.14 -3.26
N ILE A 84 2.11 17.80 -3.44
CA ILE A 84 3.11 17.78 -2.37
C ILE A 84 3.27 19.16 -1.74
N GLN A 85 3.43 20.20 -2.58
CA GLN A 85 3.60 21.58 -2.10
C GLN A 85 2.38 22.08 -1.34
N ARG A 86 1.16 21.85 -1.85
CA ARG A 86 -0.08 22.24 -1.15
C ARG A 86 -0.23 21.51 0.18
N ASN A 87 -0.01 20.20 0.20
CA ASN A 87 -0.13 19.41 1.43
C ASN A 87 0.85 19.92 2.50
N ILE A 88 2.14 20.12 2.15
CA ILE A 88 3.15 20.60 3.08
C ILE A 88 2.86 22.05 3.53
N ALA A 89 2.41 22.93 2.62
CA ALA A 89 2.10 24.32 2.96
C ALA A 89 0.94 24.42 3.95
N ALA A 90 -0.13 23.63 3.76
CA ALA A 90 -1.27 23.61 4.66
C ALA A 90 -0.95 22.95 6.02
N SER A 91 -0.04 21.94 6.02
CA SER A 91 0.33 21.20 7.24
C SER A 91 1.37 21.91 8.11
N PHE A 92 2.10 22.87 7.58
CA PHE A 92 3.13 23.64 8.29
C PHE A 92 3.01 25.13 7.96
N PRO A 93 1.87 25.77 8.33
CA PRO A 93 1.67 27.20 8.08
C PRO A 93 2.69 28.08 8.81
N GLU A 94 3.19 27.61 9.96
CA GLU A 94 4.17 28.30 10.79
C GLU A 94 5.58 28.35 10.18
N LYS A 95 5.89 27.45 9.21
CA LYS A 95 7.21 27.38 8.59
C LYS A 95 7.33 28.39 7.43
N THR A 96 8.53 28.92 7.26
CA THR A 96 8.86 29.78 6.11
C THR A 96 8.77 29.02 4.79
N ALA A 97 8.62 29.75 3.69
CA ALA A 97 8.62 29.15 2.34
C ALA A 97 9.90 28.32 2.07
N LYS A 98 11.06 28.79 2.57
CA LYS A 98 12.35 28.10 2.42
C LYS A 98 12.38 26.76 3.19
N GLU A 99 11.85 26.75 4.41
CA GLU A 99 11.76 25.51 5.20
C GLU A 99 10.80 24.49 4.59
N ARG A 100 9.64 24.96 4.08
CA ARG A 100 8.70 24.08 3.36
C ARG A 100 9.31 23.51 2.10
N GLU A 101 10.05 24.31 1.33
CA GLU A 101 10.74 23.84 0.12
C GLU A 101 11.85 22.81 0.47
N ARG A 102 12.52 22.97 1.62
CA ARG A 102 13.45 21.96 2.12
C ARG A 102 12.72 20.64 2.41
N ILE A 103 11.57 20.67 3.09
CA ILE A 103 10.77 19.46 3.34
C ILE A 103 10.35 18.79 2.01
N VAL A 104 9.94 19.58 1.01
CA VAL A 104 9.61 19.07 -0.35
C VAL A 104 10.83 18.37 -0.97
N SER A 105 12.01 19.00 -0.89
CA SER A 105 13.25 18.42 -1.40
C SER A 105 13.60 17.09 -0.73
N ASP A 106 13.59 17.10 0.59
CA ASP A 106 13.94 15.95 1.40
C ASP A 106 12.92 14.80 1.21
N PHE A 107 11.63 15.15 0.99
CA PHE A 107 10.60 14.16 0.63
C PHE A 107 10.90 13.46 -0.70
N TYR A 108 11.29 14.18 -1.75
CA TYR A 108 11.60 13.54 -3.03
C TYR A 108 12.85 12.63 -2.94
N HIS A 109 13.87 13.04 -2.19
CA HIS A 109 15.02 12.18 -1.89
C HIS A 109 14.59 10.90 -1.17
N PHE A 110 13.81 11.07 -0.10
CA PHE A 110 13.27 9.93 0.65
C PHE A 110 12.39 9.03 -0.22
N PHE A 111 11.52 9.60 -1.05
CA PHE A 111 10.62 8.84 -1.91
C PHE A 111 11.37 7.95 -2.91
N CYS A 112 12.47 8.46 -3.48
CA CYS A 112 13.35 7.67 -4.35
C CYS A 112 14.12 6.60 -3.56
N ASP A 113 14.62 6.93 -2.35
CA ASP A 113 15.25 5.97 -1.46
C ASP A 113 14.29 4.83 -1.07
N TYR A 114 13.07 5.19 -0.66
CA TYR A 114 12.01 4.22 -0.34
C TYR A 114 11.75 3.25 -1.51
N ALA A 115 11.72 3.75 -2.74
CA ALA A 115 11.48 2.90 -3.91
C ALA A 115 12.60 1.85 -4.09
N VAL A 116 13.88 2.27 -4.01
CA VAL A 116 15.00 1.32 -4.18
C VAL A 116 15.17 0.39 -2.97
N GLU A 117 14.86 0.86 -1.78
CA GLU A 117 14.87 0.06 -0.54
C GLU A 117 13.77 -1.00 -0.57
N THR A 118 12.59 -0.65 -1.09
CA THR A 118 11.47 -1.59 -1.31
C THR A 118 11.85 -2.64 -2.34
N ILE A 119 12.50 -2.26 -3.46
CA ILE A 119 13.03 -3.23 -4.43
C ILE A 119 14.07 -4.14 -3.75
N ARG A 120 14.99 -3.59 -2.97
CA ARG A 120 16.04 -4.36 -2.26
C ARG A 120 15.45 -5.44 -1.34
N GLN A 121 14.30 -5.17 -0.71
CA GLN A 121 13.62 -6.13 0.17
C GLN A 121 13.35 -7.47 -0.51
N LEU A 122 13.08 -7.51 -1.82
CA LEU A 122 12.85 -8.76 -2.57
C LEU A 122 13.99 -9.78 -2.44
N SER A 123 15.24 -9.32 -2.26
CA SER A 123 16.42 -10.18 -2.18
C SER A 123 17.26 -9.96 -0.92
N MET A 124 16.82 -9.05 -0.03
CA MET A 124 17.57 -8.72 1.19
C MET A 124 17.65 -9.93 2.13
N PRO A 125 18.84 -10.36 2.59
CA PRO A 125 18.96 -11.41 3.59
C PRO A 125 18.35 -10.98 4.94
N ALA A 126 17.83 -11.93 5.71
CA ALA A 126 17.29 -11.67 7.05
C ALA A 126 18.31 -11.00 7.97
N SER A 127 19.60 -11.39 7.90
CA SER A 127 20.69 -10.77 8.65
C SER A 127 20.91 -9.30 8.29
N GLU A 128 20.73 -8.90 7.04
CA GLU A 128 20.80 -7.50 6.62
C GLU A 128 19.56 -6.73 7.10
N MET A 129 18.36 -7.32 6.97
CA MET A 129 17.13 -6.72 7.47
C MET A 129 17.20 -6.45 8.97
N ARG A 130 17.67 -7.43 9.78
CA ARG A 130 17.83 -7.26 11.23
C ARG A 130 18.80 -6.13 11.63
N ARG A 131 19.80 -5.82 10.81
CA ARG A 131 20.73 -4.70 11.09
C ARG A 131 20.16 -3.34 10.67
N ARG A 132 19.19 -3.31 9.77
CA ARG A 132 18.64 -2.09 9.17
C ARG A 132 17.29 -1.66 9.75
N MET A 133 16.52 -2.62 10.22
CA MET A 133 15.22 -2.41 10.85
C MET A 133 15.31 -2.91 12.28
N VAL A 134 15.16 -2.02 13.24
CA VAL A 134 15.19 -2.36 14.67
C VAL A 134 13.76 -2.22 15.19
N PHE A 135 13.25 -3.26 15.83
CA PHE A 135 11.96 -3.24 16.51
C PHE A 135 12.16 -3.19 18.03
N GLU A 136 11.44 -2.28 18.70
CA GLU A 136 11.39 -2.11 20.14
C GLU A 136 9.95 -2.28 20.66
N GLY A 137 9.78 -2.68 21.92
CA GLY A 137 8.47 -2.89 22.55
C GLY A 137 7.82 -4.22 22.19
N ILE A 138 8.58 -5.16 21.60
CA ILE A 138 8.08 -6.52 21.31
C ILE A 138 7.82 -7.28 22.60
N ASP A 139 8.66 -7.13 23.62
CA ASP A 139 8.48 -7.80 24.90
C ASP A 139 7.19 -7.38 25.59
N GLU A 140 6.84 -6.07 25.57
CA GLU A 140 5.55 -5.60 26.07
C GLU A 140 4.39 -6.18 25.25
N MET A 141 4.51 -6.22 23.93
CA MET A 141 3.51 -6.85 23.07
C MET A 141 3.35 -8.33 23.39
N GLN A 142 4.42 -9.06 23.66
CA GLN A 142 4.39 -10.47 24.04
C GLN A 142 3.64 -10.67 25.35
N GLN A 143 3.93 -9.89 26.39
CA GLN A 143 3.24 -9.95 27.68
C GLN A 143 1.73 -9.73 27.53
N VAL A 144 1.33 -8.71 26.79
CA VAL A 144 -0.10 -8.45 26.52
C VAL A 144 -0.75 -9.60 25.76
N MET A 145 -0.03 -10.16 24.80
CA MET A 145 -0.50 -11.27 23.96
C MET A 145 -0.56 -12.61 24.70
N GLU A 146 -0.02 -12.75 25.92
CA GLU A 146 -0.27 -13.94 26.77
C GLU A 146 -1.78 -14.11 27.03
N GLN A 147 -2.49 -12.99 27.25
CA GLN A 147 -3.92 -12.95 27.56
C GLN A 147 -4.80 -12.61 26.37
N ARG A 148 -4.23 -12.26 25.21
CA ARG A 148 -4.92 -11.86 24.00
C ARG A 148 -4.50 -12.71 22.81
N GLN A 149 -5.41 -13.00 21.91
CA GLN A 149 -5.11 -13.69 20.66
C GLN A 149 -4.62 -12.73 19.58
N PHE A 150 -5.13 -11.49 19.57
CA PHE A 150 -4.89 -10.50 18.53
C PHE A 150 -4.16 -9.27 19.07
N ALA A 151 -3.10 -8.85 18.35
CA ALA A 151 -2.55 -7.51 18.45
C ALA A 151 -2.76 -6.79 17.12
N PHE A 152 -3.35 -5.61 17.15
CA PHE A 152 -3.50 -4.75 15.99
C PHE A 152 -2.49 -3.62 16.07
N VAL A 153 -1.78 -3.40 14.98
CA VAL A 153 -0.75 -2.38 14.90
C VAL A 153 -1.19 -1.31 13.91
N TYR A 154 -1.51 -0.12 14.41
CA TYR A 154 -1.69 1.05 13.59
C TYR A 154 -0.34 1.56 13.08
N LEU A 155 -0.27 1.88 11.81
CA LEU A 155 0.89 2.54 11.20
C LEU A 155 0.44 3.48 10.08
N GLY A 156 1.31 4.43 9.71
CA GLY A 156 1.12 5.33 8.58
C GLY A 156 2.01 4.97 7.40
N HIS A 157 1.75 5.58 6.24
CA HIS A 157 2.70 5.59 5.13
C HIS A 157 3.89 6.51 5.47
N PHE A 158 4.60 6.17 6.53
CA PHE A 158 5.66 6.95 7.14
C PHE A 158 6.96 6.13 7.22
N CYS A 159 8.10 6.74 6.91
CA CYS A 159 9.37 6.05 6.77
C CYS A 159 9.28 4.88 5.78
N ASN A 160 10.02 3.79 5.98
CA ASN A 160 9.89 2.59 5.16
C ASN A 160 8.88 1.61 5.77
N TRP A 161 7.58 1.90 5.60
CA TRP A 161 6.48 1.05 6.10
C TRP A 161 6.46 -0.36 5.49
N GLU A 162 7.05 -0.58 4.31
CA GLU A 162 7.13 -1.93 3.72
C GLU A 162 8.03 -2.85 4.55
N TRP A 163 9.09 -2.31 5.15
CA TRP A 163 10.00 -3.10 5.98
C TRP A 163 9.37 -3.54 7.31
N VAL A 164 8.25 -2.94 7.74
CA VAL A 164 7.49 -3.42 8.91
C VAL A 164 6.97 -4.84 8.68
N SER A 165 6.74 -5.27 7.44
CA SER A 165 6.38 -6.65 7.10
C SER A 165 7.45 -7.68 7.49
N SER A 166 8.66 -7.23 7.87
CA SER A 166 9.73 -8.11 8.37
C SER A 166 9.58 -8.47 9.85
N LEU A 167 8.57 -7.96 10.55
CA LEU A 167 8.33 -8.20 11.98
C LEU A 167 8.38 -9.68 12.36
N GLY A 168 7.96 -10.58 11.50
CA GLY A 168 8.04 -12.03 11.69
C GLY A 168 9.44 -12.58 11.98
N LEU A 169 10.52 -11.80 11.71
CA LEU A 169 11.86 -12.17 12.10
C LEU A 169 12.13 -11.98 13.60
N TRP A 170 11.30 -11.26 14.35
CA TRP A 170 11.48 -10.94 15.78
C TRP A 170 10.37 -11.51 16.66
N THR A 171 9.25 -11.92 16.08
CA THR A 171 8.15 -12.52 16.85
C THR A 171 8.49 -13.95 17.27
N PRO A 172 7.93 -14.46 18.38
CA PRO A 172 8.08 -15.85 18.82
C PRO A 172 7.63 -16.85 17.76
N GLU A 173 8.15 -18.06 17.85
CA GLU A 173 7.68 -19.18 17.05
C GLU A 173 6.20 -19.46 17.34
N GLY A 174 5.45 -19.80 16.29
CA GLY A 174 3.99 -20.02 16.37
C GLY A 174 3.14 -18.77 16.24
N TRP A 175 3.73 -17.58 16.31
CA TRP A 175 2.99 -16.33 16.01
C TRP A 175 2.86 -16.11 14.50
N GLN A 176 1.75 -15.52 14.08
CA GLN A 176 1.55 -15.10 12.70
C GLN A 176 1.52 -13.58 12.62
N CYS A 177 2.42 -13.02 11.80
CA CYS A 177 2.33 -11.63 11.38
C CYS A 177 1.52 -11.52 10.09
N ALA A 178 0.70 -10.49 9.99
CA ALA A 178 -0.11 -10.21 8.81
C ALA A 178 -0.23 -8.70 8.57
N GLN A 179 -0.57 -8.31 7.36
CA GLN A 179 -0.94 -6.93 7.02
C GLN A 179 -2.17 -6.89 6.15
N LEU A 180 -3.00 -5.90 6.42
CA LEU A 180 -4.14 -5.58 5.57
C LEU A 180 -3.67 -4.86 4.31
N TYR A 181 -4.12 -5.28 3.13
CA TYR A 181 -3.76 -4.62 1.89
C TYR A 181 -4.94 -4.47 0.93
N ARG A 182 -4.83 -3.50 0.04
CA ARG A 182 -5.72 -3.37 -1.11
C ARG A 182 -5.01 -3.92 -2.35
N PRO A 183 -5.57 -4.94 -3.04
CA PRO A 183 -5.03 -5.43 -4.29
C PRO A 183 -4.82 -4.31 -5.30
N LEU A 184 -3.67 -4.31 -5.97
CA LEU A 184 -3.33 -3.33 -6.98
C LEU A 184 -4.01 -3.67 -8.32
N GLU A 185 -4.36 -2.64 -9.09
CA GLU A 185 -4.95 -2.82 -10.42
C GLU A 185 -3.94 -3.46 -11.38
N ASN A 186 -2.69 -3.02 -11.34
CA ASN A 186 -1.61 -3.62 -12.11
C ASN A 186 -1.16 -4.94 -11.46
N LYS A 187 -1.49 -6.07 -12.10
CA LYS A 187 -1.23 -7.42 -11.61
C LYS A 187 0.25 -7.77 -11.47
N MET A 188 1.12 -7.18 -12.29
CA MET A 188 2.58 -7.38 -12.17
C MET A 188 3.08 -6.78 -10.85
N PHE A 189 2.75 -5.51 -10.58
CA PHE A 189 3.14 -4.88 -9.31
C PHE A 189 2.45 -5.54 -8.11
N ASP A 190 1.19 -5.97 -8.23
CA ASP A 190 0.50 -6.69 -7.16
C ASP A 190 1.29 -7.95 -6.76
N ARG A 191 1.70 -8.78 -7.73
CA ARG A 191 2.53 -9.97 -7.47
C ARG A 191 3.87 -9.62 -6.81
N ILE A 192 4.53 -8.55 -7.26
CA ILE A 192 5.81 -8.10 -6.71
C ILE A 192 5.63 -7.68 -5.24
N PHE A 193 4.62 -6.85 -4.93
CA PHE A 193 4.36 -6.40 -3.56
C PHE A 193 3.92 -7.54 -2.65
N LEU A 194 3.09 -8.48 -3.11
CA LEU A 194 2.75 -9.67 -2.35
C LEU A 194 4.00 -10.49 -2.00
N ARG A 195 4.89 -10.72 -2.99
CA ARG A 195 6.14 -11.45 -2.79
C ARG A 195 7.06 -10.77 -1.78
N LEU A 196 7.27 -9.44 -1.88
CA LEU A 196 8.16 -8.73 -0.97
C LEU A 196 7.62 -8.73 0.47
N ARG A 197 6.30 -8.51 0.65
CA ARG A 197 5.65 -8.47 1.95
C ARG A 197 5.59 -9.82 2.64
N SER A 198 5.51 -10.92 1.88
CA SER A 198 5.51 -12.28 2.42
C SER A 198 6.92 -12.83 2.69
N ARG A 199 7.96 -12.11 2.29
CA ARG A 199 9.34 -12.62 2.29
C ARG A 199 9.82 -13.09 3.66
N PHE A 200 9.36 -12.46 4.72
CA PHE A 200 9.77 -12.76 6.10
C PHE A 200 8.63 -13.38 6.93
N GLY A 201 7.74 -14.13 6.27
CA GLY A 201 6.68 -14.90 6.92
C GLY A 201 5.38 -14.15 7.17
N SER A 202 5.26 -12.88 6.72
CA SER A 202 4.03 -12.12 6.90
C SER A 202 2.95 -12.51 5.90
N GLU A 203 1.69 -12.63 6.34
CA GLU A 203 0.53 -12.91 5.49
C GLU A 203 -0.06 -11.61 4.93
N ASN A 204 -0.45 -11.60 3.65
CA ASN A 204 -1.15 -10.49 3.03
C ASN A 204 -2.66 -10.76 3.04
N ILE A 205 -3.43 -9.97 3.79
CA ILE A 205 -4.88 -10.14 3.90
C ILE A 205 -5.56 -9.08 3.03
N PRO A 206 -6.29 -9.47 1.95
CA PRO A 206 -7.09 -8.52 1.20
C PRO A 206 -8.16 -7.89 2.10
N LYS A 207 -8.34 -6.56 2.03
CA LYS A 207 -9.24 -5.81 2.91
C LYS A 207 -10.69 -6.30 2.95
N ASN A 208 -11.18 -6.88 1.84
CA ASN A 208 -12.54 -7.42 1.73
C ASN A 208 -12.70 -8.81 2.35
N THR A 209 -11.62 -9.44 2.81
CA THR A 209 -11.64 -10.79 3.40
C THR A 209 -11.22 -10.80 4.88
N ILE A 210 -10.90 -9.61 5.44
CA ILE A 210 -10.33 -9.51 6.79
C ILE A 210 -11.19 -10.20 7.86
N LEU A 211 -12.51 -9.98 7.89
CA LEU A 211 -13.40 -10.58 8.89
C LEU A 211 -13.43 -12.11 8.78
N ARG A 212 -13.46 -12.64 7.54
CA ARG A 212 -13.39 -14.09 7.31
C ARG A 212 -12.06 -14.67 7.76
N ARG A 213 -10.93 -13.95 7.50
CA ARG A 213 -9.61 -14.43 7.91
C ARG A 213 -9.44 -14.40 9.42
N ILE A 214 -9.94 -13.36 10.11
CA ILE A 214 -9.99 -13.28 11.58
C ILE A 214 -10.78 -14.45 12.17
N ALA A 215 -11.96 -14.78 11.61
CA ALA A 215 -12.73 -15.94 12.04
C ALA A 215 -11.97 -17.28 11.84
N GLY A 216 -11.11 -17.35 10.80
CA GLY A 216 -10.17 -18.45 10.61
C GLY A 216 -9.14 -18.53 11.75
N TYR A 217 -8.48 -17.43 12.05
CA TYR A 217 -7.47 -17.37 13.11
C TYR A 217 -8.04 -17.74 14.49
N LYS A 218 -9.27 -17.29 14.81
CA LYS A 218 -9.94 -17.69 16.05
C LYS A 218 -10.05 -19.22 16.20
N ARG A 219 -10.34 -19.92 15.10
CA ARG A 219 -10.42 -21.39 15.09
C ARG A 219 -9.06 -22.06 15.17
N GLU A 220 -8.01 -21.42 14.63
CA GLU A 220 -6.64 -21.94 14.63
C GLU A 220 -5.91 -21.71 15.97
N ASP A 221 -6.51 -20.94 16.89
CA ASP A 221 -5.96 -20.55 18.20
C ASP A 221 -4.51 -19.99 18.11
N LYS A 222 -4.23 -19.27 17.02
CA LYS A 222 -2.91 -18.65 16.79
C LYS A 222 -2.86 -17.25 17.37
N LYS A 223 -1.72 -16.87 17.92
CA LYS A 223 -1.39 -15.49 18.26
C LYS A 223 -1.10 -14.73 16.98
N ILE A 224 -1.82 -13.63 16.73
CA ILE A 224 -1.81 -12.92 15.46
C ILE A 224 -1.49 -11.44 15.68
N VAL A 225 -0.50 -10.92 14.95
CA VAL A 225 -0.20 -9.49 14.88
C VAL A 225 -0.60 -8.98 13.48
N ILE A 226 -1.53 -8.03 13.41
CA ILE A 226 -2.02 -7.51 12.11
C ILE A 226 -1.71 -6.02 12.00
N GLY A 227 -0.96 -5.64 10.97
CA GLY A 227 -0.68 -4.24 10.61
C GLY A 227 -1.81 -3.60 9.80
N PHE A 228 -2.22 -2.40 10.20
CA PHE A 228 -3.24 -1.58 9.54
C PHE A 228 -2.67 -0.20 9.21
N ILE A 229 -2.47 0.07 7.93
CA ILE A 229 -2.11 1.42 7.46
C ILE A 229 -3.41 2.19 7.24
N SER A 230 -3.70 3.18 8.10
CA SER A 230 -5.01 3.83 8.16
C SER A 230 -4.97 5.35 7.89
N ASP A 231 -3.88 5.88 7.33
CA ASP A 231 -3.65 7.33 7.14
C ASP A 231 -4.08 7.88 5.78
N GLN A 232 -4.65 7.07 4.90
CA GLN A 232 -5.18 7.54 3.62
C GLN A 232 -6.65 7.98 3.72
N SER A 233 -7.14 8.65 2.66
CA SER A 233 -8.49 9.15 2.62
C SER A 233 -9.52 8.03 2.37
N PRO A 234 -10.55 7.87 3.20
CA PRO A 234 -11.64 6.92 2.96
C PRO A 234 -12.45 7.32 1.71
N ARG A 235 -13.31 6.41 1.23
CA ARG A 235 -14.35 6.75 0.25
C ARG A 235 -15.47 7.52 0.94
N PRO A 236 -16.20 8.44 0.25
CA PRO A 236 -17.26 9.22 0.88
C PRO A 236 -18.25 8.39 1.70
N ALA A 237 -18.74 7.26 1.15
CA ALA A 237 -19.67 6.37 1.83
C ALA A 237 -19.11 5.65 3.08
N ASN A 238 -17.81 5.79 3.37
CA ASN A 238 -17.12 5.16 4.51
C ASN A 238 -16.51 6.20 5.45
N ILE A 239 -16.91 7.45 5.34
CA ILE A 239 -16.53 8.51 6.27
C ILE A 239 -17.55 8.47 7.40
N HIS A 240 -17.07 8.14 8.60
CA HIS A 240 -17.90 8.09 9.80
C HIS A 240 -17.42 9.05 10.87
N ASP A 241 -16.19 9.58 10.69
CA ASP A 241 -15.58 10.48 11.66
C ASP A 241 -14.57 11.41 10.99
N TRP A 242 -14.34 12.58 11.60
CA TRP A 242 -13.42 13.62 11.17
C TRP A 242 -12.60 14.11 12.36
N VAL A 243 -11.32 14.32 12.13
CA VAL A 243 -10.38 14.82 13.14
C VAL A 243 -9.61 16.02 12.60
N ASP A 244 -9.15 16.90 13.48
CA ASP A 244 -8.11 17.87 13.10
C ASP A 244 -6.77 17.12 12.99
N PHE A 245 -6.16 17.17 11.81
CA PHE A 245 -4.89 16.53 11.53
C PHE A 245 -4.02 17.43 10.68
N LEU A 246 -2.89 17.86 11.22
CA LEU A 246 -1.97 18.78 10.56
C LEU A 246 -2.68 20.10 10.13
N HIS A 247 -3.46 20.69 11.03
CA HIS A 247 -4.25 21.92 10.82
C HIS A 247 -5.33 21.80 9.74
N GLN A 248 -5.82 20.60 9.45
CA GLN A 248 -6.83 20.39 8.42
C GLN A 248 -7.89 19.41 8.91
N ASP A 249 -9.17 19.76 8.69
CA ASP A 249 -10.28 18.83 8.93
C ASP A 249 -10.15 17.60 8.03
N THR A 250 -10.07 16.42 8.64
CA THR A 250 -9.55 15.23 7.99
C THR A 250 -10.44 14.02 8.24
N PRO A 251 -11.06 13.42 7.19
CA PRO A 251 -11.83 12.20 7.36
C PRO A 251 -10.93 11.00 7.64
N VAL A 252 -11.34 10.11 8.55
CA VAL A 252 -10.53 9.00 9.04
C VAL A 252 -11.16 7.63 8.79
N PHE A 253 -10.34 6.58 8.80
CA PHE A 253 -10.79 5.20 8.76
C PHE A 253 -11.07 4.69 10.17
N THR A 254 -12.33 4.41 10.50
CA THR A 254 -12.76 3.86 11.79
C THR A 254 -12.83 2.33 11.81
N GLY A 255 -12.60 1.69 10.66
CA GLY A 255 -12.76 0.24 10.51
C GLY A 255 -11.81 -0.59 11.37
N THR A 256 -10.57 -0.13 11.56
CA THR A 256 -9.57 -0.82 12.40
C THR A 256 -10.01 -0.89 13.85
N GLU A 257 -10.51 0.21 14.42
CA GLU A 257 -11.04 0.28 15.77
C GLU A 257 -12.25 -0.65 15.96
N ARG A 258 -13.23 -0.59 15.04
CA ARG A 258 -14.40 -1.46 15.08
C ARG A 258 -14.04 -2.94 15.06
N ILE A 259 -13.06 -3.33 14.21
CA ILE A 259 -12.59 -4.71 14.15
C ILE A 259 -11.84 -5.06 15.44
N ALA A 260 -10.99 -4.17 15.98
CA ALA A 260 -10.29 -4.41 17.24
C ALA A 260 -11.26 -4.69 18.39
N LYS A 261 -12.29 -3.86 18.55
CA LYS A 261 -13.36 -4.06 19.54
C LYS A 261 -14.08 -5.40 19.33
N SER A 262 -14.37 -5.81 18.09
CA SER A 262 -15.12 -7.05 17.80
C SER A 262 -14.37 -8.34 18.14
N VAL A 263 -13.04 -8.26 18.31
CA VAL A 263 -12.17 -9.44 18.60
C VAL A 263 -11.36 -9.28 19.86
N ASP A 264 -11.61 -8.22 20.62
CA ASP A 264 -10.89 -7.90 21.87
C ASP A 264 -9.38 -7.87 21.65
N ALA A 265 -8.94 -7.17 20.60
CA ALA A 265 -7.52 -7.05 20.25
C ALA A 265 -6.82 -6.04 21.18
N ALA A 266 -5.59 -6.35 21.56
CA ALA A 266 -4.67 -5.33 22.03
C ALA A 266 -4.26 -4.41 20.86
N VAL A 267 -4.12 -3.12 21.10
CA VAL A 267 -3.81 -2.16 20.03
C VAL A 267 -2.53 -1.42 20.32
N PHE A 268 -1.66 -1.38 19.31
CA PHE A 268 -0.37 -0.73 19.32
C PHE A 268 -0.25 0.26 18.17
N PHE A 269 0.60 1.26 18.35
CA PHE A 269 1.06 2.16 17.32
C PHE A 269 2.50 1.84 16.96
N ALA A 270 2.81 1.79 15.66
CA ALA A 270 4.17 1.65 15.16
C ALA A 270 4.82 3.04 15.03
N ASP A 271 5.50 3.48 16.08
CA ASP A 271 6.29 4.72 16.07
C ASP A 271 7.57 4.50 15.26
N MET A 272 7.53 4.94 14.01
CA MET A 272 8.63 4.81 13.07
C MET A 272 9.58 5.99 13.15
N GLN A 273 10.88 5.72 13.04
CA GLN A 273 11.92 6.74 12.94
C GLN A 273 12.97 6.32 11.91
N ARG A 274 13.38 7.27 11.05
CA ARG A 274 14.53 7.11 10.18
C ARG A 274 15.78 7.55 10.93
N GLU A 275 16.70 6.62 11.21
CA GLU A 275 17.98 6.89 11.88
C GLU A 275 19.08 7.26 10.87
N GLY A 276 18.87 6.93 9.61
CA GLY A 276 19.77 7.22 8.51
C GLY A 276 19.26 6.58 7.23
N ARG A 277 19.96 6.77 6.13
CA ARG A 277 19.63 6.20 4.82
C ARG A 277 19.65 4.67 4.92
N GLY A 278 18.48 4.01 4.78
CA GLY A 278 18.30 2.56 4.92
C GLY A 278 18.51 2.01 6.32
N ARG A 279 18.22 2.82 7.32
CA ARG A 279 18.20 2.41 8.73
C ARG A 279 16.99 3.02 9.42
N TYR A 280 16.20 2.16 10.02
CA TYR A 280 14.93 2.52 10.65
C TYR A 280 14.80 1.85 12.02
N ARG A 281 14.13 2.55 12.92
CA ARG A 281 13.66 2.06 14.20
C ARG A 281 12.14 2.11 14.21
N CYS A 282 11.51 1.07 14.71
CA CYS A 282 10.06 1.00 14.93
C CYS A 282 9.83 0.60 16.38
N ARG A 283 9.29 1.51 17.17
CA ARG A 283 8.88 1.22 18.55
C ARG A 283 7.37 0.96 18.57
N PHE A 284 6.98 -0.21 19.09
CA PHE A 284 5.58 -0.50 19.33
C PHE A 284 5.15 0.16 20.64
N GLN A 285 4.31 1.17 20.53
CA GLN A 285 3.72 1.87 21.65
C GLN A 285 2.32 1.30 21.91
N LYS A 286 2.08 0.77 23.10
CA LYS A 286 0.75 0.30 23.47
C LYS A 286 -0.23 1.46 23.52
N MET A 287 -1.33 1.35 22.77
CA MET A 287 -2.45 2.30 22.79
C MET A 287 -3.56 1.80 23.74
N SER A 288 -3.83 0.50 23.74
CA SER A 288 -4.78 -0.13 24.64
C SER A 288 -4.59 -1.65 24.69
N ASP A 289 -4.79 -2.22 25.85
CA ASP A 289 -4.97 -3.65 26.07
C ASP A 289 -6.43 -4.01 26.44
N ASN A 290 -7.29 -3.01 26.59
CA ASN A 290 -8.73 -3.18 26.79
C ASN A 290 -9.52 -2.16 25.95
N VAL A 291 -9.80 -2.53 24.70
CA VAL A 291 -10.47 -1.67 23.72
C VAL A 291 -11.95 -1.40 24.04
N HIS A 292 -12.57 -2.19 24.91
CA HIS A 292 -13.98 -2.04 25.28
C HIS A 292 -14.21 -0.87 26.25
N THR A 293 -13.18 -0.42 26.96
CA THR A 293 -13.28 0.74 27.86
C THR A 293 -13.10 2.07 27.13
N ILE A 294 -12.73 2.04 25.85
CA ILE A 294 -12.48 3.24 25.05
C ILE A 294 -13.75 3.61 24.29
N PRO A 295 -14.25 4.84 24.41
CA PRO A 295 -15.35 5.35 23.61
C PRO A 295 -15.10 5.20 22.10
N ASP A 296 -16.18 5.19 21.30
CA ASP A 296 -16.07 5.05 19.86
C ASP A 296 -15.30 6.26 19.26
N TYR A 297 -14.43 5.92 18.32
CA TYR A 297 -13.52 6.81 17.57
C TYR A 297 -12.32 7.35 18.35
N GLU A 298 -12.29 7.32 19.69
CA GLU A 298 -11.15 7.84 20.47
C GLU A 298 -9.83 7.12 20.17
N LEU A 299 -9.89 5.80 19.90
CA LEU A 299 -8.71 5.05 19.52
C LEU A 299 -8.17 5.48 18.14
N THR A 300 -9.09 5.77 17.21
CA THR A 300 -8.76 6.29 15.88
C THR A 300 -8.16 7.69 15.96
N GLU A 301 -8.73 8.57 16.80
CA GLU A 301 -8.17 9.90 17.05
C GLU A 301 -6.78 9.83 17.71
N ALA A 302 -6.61 8.96 18.72
CA ALA A 302 -5.31 8.76 19.37
C ALA A 302 -4.24 8.31 18.36
N TYR A 303 -4.59 7.40 17.43
CA TYR A 303 -3.72 7.02 16.34
C TYR A 303 -3.32 8.22 15.47
N MET A 304 -4.28 9.05 15.08
CA MET A 304 -4.00 10.21 14.22
C MET A 304 -3.09 11.23 14.93
N ARG A 305 -3.28 11.46 16.25
CA ARG A 305 -2.39 12.32 17.05
C ARG A 305 -0.96 11.76 17.11
N LEU A 306 -0.79 10.46 17.31
CA LEU A 306 0.53 9.80 17.33
C LEU A 306 1.23 9.88 15.97
N LEU A 307 0.48 9.68 14.89
CA LEU A 307 1.01 9.82 13.54
C LEU A 307 1.41 11.27 13.24
N GLU A 308 0.60 12.25 13.64
CA GLU A 308 0.93 13.66 13.51
C GLU A 308 2.23 14.01 14.24
N ALA A 309 2.43 13.51 15.46
CA ALA A 309 3.66 13.70 16.21
C ALA A 309 4.88 13.14 15.46
N ASN A 310 4.76 11.98 14.81
CA ASN A 310 5.80 11.42 13.96
C ASN A 310 6.12 12.30 12.75
N ILE A 311 5.08 12.79 12.06
CA ILE A 311 5.23 13.67 10.90
C ILE A 311 5.88 14.99 11.30
N ARG A 312 5.48 15.59 12.43
CA ARG A 312 6.08 16.84 12.92
C ARG A 312 7.56 16.66 13.32
N ARG A 313 7.91 15.49 13.88
CA ARG A 313 9.30 15.16 14.25
C ARG A 313 10.21 14.97 13.03
N GLN A 314 9.72 14.29 11.97
CA GLN A 314 10.47 14.00 10.74
C GLN A 314 9.60 14.24 9.50
N PRO A 315 9.33 15.51 9.12
CA PRO A 315 8.27 15.86 8.17
C PRO A 315 8.52 15.37 6.75
N ALA A 316 9.76 15.10 6.37
CA ALA A 316 10.08 14.63 5.02
C ALA A 316 9.63 13.18 4.71
N PHE A 317 9.29 12.37 5.74
CA PHE A 317 9.18 10.92 5.57
C PHE A 317 7.74 10.41 5.56
N TRP A 318 6.75 11.27 5.45
CA TRP A 318 5.36 10.88 5.20
C TRP A 318 5.02 10.95 3.71
N LEU A 319 4.01 10.19 3.26
CA LEU A 319 3.64 10.09 1.83
C LEU A 319 2.87 11.33 1.34
N TRP A 320 3.56 12.47 1.25
CA TRP A 320 2.99 13.76 0.82
C TRP A 320 2.38 13.75 -0.58
N SER A 321 2.73 12.79 -1.41
CA SER A 321 2.16 12.65 -2.76
C SER A 321 0.72 12.15 -2.78
N HIS A 322 0.17 11.64 -1.66
CA HIS A 322 -1.24 11.26 -1.57
C HIS A 322 -2.15 12.49 -1.49
N LYS A 323 -3.29 12.47 -2.22
CA LYS A 323 -4.33 13.51 -2.11
C LYS A 323 -5.15 13.27 -0.83
N ARG A 324 -4.54 13.55 0.35
CA ARG A 324 -5.14 13.23 1.65
C ARG A 324 -6.42 14.03 1.89
N TRP A 325 -6.41 15.30 1.62
CA TRP A 325 -7.50 16.26 1.87
C TRP A 325 -8.32 16.54 0.58
N LYS A 326 -8.79 15.49 -0.07
CA LYS A 326 -9.63 15.59 -1.27
C LYS A 326 -11.14 15.68 -0.95
N HIS A 327 -11.53 15.38 0.29
CA HIS A 327 -12.89 15.54 0.79
C HIS A 327 -12.89 16.72 1.77
N GLN A 328 -13.93 17.52 1.69
CA GLN A 328 -14.22 18.60 2.63
C GLN A 328 -15.45 18.20 3.43
N ARG A 329 -15.46 18.55 4.71
CA ARG A 329 -16.66 18.43 5.54
C ARG A 329 -17.64 19.48 5.07
N HIS A 330 -18.83 19.06 4.65
CA HIS A 330 -19.92 20.00 4.43
C HIS A 330 -20.48 20.35 5.80
N GLU A 331 -20.53 21.64 6.13
CA GLU A 331 -21.33 22.11 7.25
C GLU A 331 -22.79 22.03 6.79
N ASP A 332 -23.55 21.07 7.38
CA ASP A 332 -25.00 20.95 7.18
C ASP A 332 -25.72 22.03 8.01
#